data_bed561d4ab141abcb6b60381acd416b7
#
_entry.id   bed561d4ab141abcb6b60381acd416b7
#
_cell.length_a   1.000
_cell.length_b   1.000
_cell.length_c   1.000
_cell.angle_alpha   90.00
_cell.angle_beta   90.00
_cell.angle_gamma   90.00
#
_symmetry.space_group_name_H-M   'P 1'
#
loop_
_entity.id
_entity.type
_entity.pdbx_description
1 polymer ?
#
loop_
_entity_poly.entity_id
_entity_poly.type
_entity_poly.pdbx_seq_one_letter_code
_entity_poly.pdbx_strand_id
1 'polypeptide(L)'
;MIARTGPDCQTEIQPIHPAPALDWRQLLSASKLSLAELLSQLELTYDDFILNYDGLLDANPRDFHIRVPAPFIARIQKGDINDPLLRQILPLEKENDLLPGYTNDPLEEKNYNVAPGLIHKYRSRALLIVTQACAIHCRYCFRRHFPYEDNRPA
;
A
#
# COMPACT_ATOMS: atom_id res chain seq x y z
N MET A 1 -43.71 -13.19 2.49
CA MET A 1 -43.53 -11.74 2.61
C MET A 1 -42.63 -11.51 3.81
N ILE A 2 -41.37 -11.19 3.60
CA ILE A 2 -40.42 -10.85 4.68
C ILE A 2 -40.16 -9.36 4.54
N ALA A 3 -40.69 -8.58 5.45
CA ALA A 3 -40.45 -7.15 5.55
C ALA A 3 -39.02 -6.90 6.03
N ARG A 4 -38.17 -6.32 5.20
CA ARG A 4 -36.86 -5.77 5.58
C ARG A 4 -37.07 -4.37 6.12
N THR A 5 -37.09 -4.21 7.45
CA THR A 5 -36.93 -2.94 8.13
C THR A 5 -35.51 -2.90 8.70
N GLY A 6 -34.55 -2.45 7.89
CA GLY A 6 -33.24 -2.04 8.37
C GLY A 6 -33.19 -0.52 8.46
N PRO A 7 -32.44 0.08 9.41
CA PRO A 7 -32.30 1.53 9.48
C PRO A 7 -31.62 2.05 8.22
N ASP A 8 -32.21 3.08 7.62
CA ASP A 8 -31.64 3.84 6.52
C ASP A 8 -30.25 4.37 6.92
N CYS A 9 -29.21 3.69 6.45
CA CYS A 9 -27.87 4.22 6.52
C CYS A 9 -27.66 5.20 5.35
N GLN A 10 -28.36 6.33 5.42
CA GLN A 10 -28.03 7.50 4.61
C GLN A 10 -26.88 8.24 5.30
N THR A 11 -25.67 7.69 5.17
CA THR A 11 -24.48 8.47 5.43
C THR A 11 -24.42 9.55 4.35
N GLU A 12 -24.77 10.78 4.69
CA GLU A 12 -24.51 11.94 3.84
C GLU A 12 -23.02 11.96 3.51
N ILE A 13 -22.70 11.59 2.28
CA ILE A 13 -21.35 11.76 1.74
C ILE A 13 -21.17 13.26 1.59
N GLN A 14 -20.53 13.89 2.57
CA GLN A 14 -20.16 15.29 2.45
C GLN A 14 -19.27 15.45 1.21
N PRO A 15 -19.55 16.44 0.35
CA PRO A 15 -18.72 16.68 -0.82
C PRO A 15 -17.30 16.98 -0.35
N ILE A 16 -16.35 16.18 -0.81
CA ILE A 16 -14.92 16.43 -0.59
C ILE A 16 -14.62 17.75 -1.27
N HIS A 17 -14.44 18.83 -0.51
CA HIS A 17 -13.97 20.10 -1.07
C HIS A 17 -12.69 19.82 -1.85
N PRO A 18 -12.61 20.21 -3.13
CA PRO A 18 -11.38 20.05 -3.88
C PRO A 18 -10.29 20.87 -3.19
N ALA A 19 -9.36 20.18 -2.54
CA ALA A 19 -8.08 20.79 -2.23
C ALA A 19 -7.50 21.36 -3.54
N PRO A 20 -6.72 22.46 -3.52
CA PRO A 20 -6.13 23.02 -4.72
C PRO A 20 -5.50 21.87 -5.51
N ALA A 21 -5.88 21.77 -6.78
CA ALA A 21 -5.57 20.62 -7.63
C ALA A 21 -4.04 20.55 -7.83
N LEU A 22 -3.35 19.90 -6.90
CA LEU A 22 -1.97 19.50 -7.09
C LEU A 22 -1.96 18.54 -8.28
N ASP A 23 -1.08 18.80 -9.26
CA ASP A 23 -0.88 17.89 -10.37
C ASP A 23 -0.59 16.49 -9.79
N TRP A 24 -1.27 15.47 -10.28
CA TRP A 24 -1.11 14.08 -9.84
C TRP A 24 0.35 13.62 -9.92
N ARG A 25 1.16 14.16 -10.86
CA ARG A 25 2.59 13.86 -10.97
C ARG A 25 3.36 14.40 -9.77
N GLN A 26 3.02 15.59 -9.29
CA GLN A 26 3.62 16.19 -8.09
C GLN A 26 3.24 15.38 -6.85
N LEU A 27 1.96 14.95 -6.75
CA LEU A 27 1.51 14.09 -5.65
C LEU A 27 2.25 12.75 -5.62
N LEU A 28 2.49 12.14 -6.79
CA LEU A 28 3.25 10.90 -6.88
C LEU A 28 4.74 11.08 -6.56
N SER A 29 5.36 12.17 -7.01
CA SER A 29 6.76 12.45 -6.72
C SER A 29 7.00 12.71 -5.23
N ALA A 30 6.08 13.39 -4.56
CA ALA A 30 6.12 13.69 -3.13
C ALA A 30 5.61 12.53 -2.24
N SER A 31 5.22 11.40 -2.82
CA SER A 31 4.61 10.30 -2.07
C SER A 31 5.61 9.41 -1.32
N LYS A 32 6.91 9.52 -1.60
CA LYS A 32 7.96 8.75 -0.93
C LYS A 32 8.32 9.44 0.39
N LEU A 33 8.11 8.73 1.48
CA LEU A 33 8.32 9.23 2.85
C LEU A 33 9.22 8.28 3.65
N SER A 34 9.92 8.83 4.62
CA SER A 34 10.48 8.06 5.72
C SER A 34 9.39 7.72 6.75
N LEU A 35 9.65 6.71 7.59
CA LEU A 35 8.73 6.38 8.68
C LEU A 35 8.53 7.56 9.63
N ALA A 36 9.61 8.27 9.96
CA ALA A 36 9.55 9.43 10.85
C ALA A 36 8.66 10.56 10.30
N GLU A 37 8.75 10.86 9.00
CA GLU A 37 7.89 11.84 8.34
C GLU A 37 6.42 11.41 8.34
N LEU A 38 6.14 10.13 8.09
CA LEU A 38 4.77 9.60 8.14
C LEU A 38 4.18 9.73 9.54
N LEU A 39 4.90 9.26 10.56
CA LEU A 39 4.44 9.33 11.96
C LEU A 39 4.23 10.78 12.42
N SER A 40 5.16 11.69 12.08
CA SER A 40 5.03 13.11 12.41
C SER A 40 3.75 13.73 11.81
N GLN A 41 3.40 13.41 10.55
CA GLN A 41 2.17 13.92 9.92
C GLN A 41 0.91 13.38 10.60
N LEU A 42 0.98 12.22 11.22
CA LEU A 42 -0.12 11.56 11.90
C LEU A 42 -0.17 11.86 13.41
N GLU A 43 0.73 12.72 13.90
CA GLU A 43 0.83 13.04 15.34
C GLU A 43 1.10 11.79 16.19
N LEU A 44 1.90 10.86 15.65
CA LEU A 44 2.32 9.62 16.29
C LEU A 44 3.82 9.60 16.51
N THR A 45 4.25 8.82 17.48
CA THR A 45 5.66 8.56 17.79
C THR A 45 5.97 7.07 17.68
N TYR A 46 7.25 6.72 17.62
CA TYR A 46 7.67 5.32 17.61
C TYR A 46 7.26 4.59 18.91
N ASP A 47 7.28 5.30 20.03
CA ASP A 47 6.96 4.75 21.37
C ASP A 47 5.48 4.32 21.48
N ASP A 48 4.58 4.97 20.74
CA ASP A 48 3.17 4.60 20.71
C ASP A 48 2.96 3.15 20.24
N PHE A 49 3.87 2.64 19.41
CA PHE A 49 3.80 1.30 18.85
C PHE A 49 4.50 0.24 19.70
N ILE A 50 5.54 0.60 20.46
CA ILE A 50 6.31 -0.36 21.28
C ILE A 50 5.41 -1.09 22.27
N LEU A 51 4.49 -0.37 22.90
CA LEU A 51 3.65 -0.90 23.98
C LEU A 51 2.31 -1.45 23.48
N ASN A 52 1.82 -1.00 22.33
CA ASN A 52 0.42 -1.17 21.93
C ASN A 52 0.25 -1.88 20.59
N TYR A 53 1.34 -2.24 19.91
CA TYR A 53 1.27 -2.83 18.57
C TYR A 53 1.92 -4.22 18.51
N ASP A 54 1.32 -5.14 17.74
CA ASP A 54 1.88 -6.49 17.56
C ASP A 54 3.01 -6.50 16.53
N GLY A 55 4.17 -6.02 16.93
CA GLY A 55 5.40 -6.01 16.15
C GLY A 55 6.11 -4.65 16.15
N LEU A 56 7.43 -4.70 16.00
CA LEU A 56 8.26 -3.51 15.88
C LEU A 56 8.12 -2.90 14.47
N LEU A 57 8.18 -1.58 14.40
CA LEU A 57 8.18 -0.85 13.13
C LEU A 57 9.55 -0.98 12.47
N ASP A 58 9.55 -1.27 11.16
CA ASP A 58 10.77 -1.22 10.34
C ASP A 58 11.09 0.23 9.98
N ALA A 59 12.07 0.80 10.67
CA ALA A 59 12.50 2.18 10.43
C ALA A 59 13.15 2.39 9.05
N ASN A 60 13.65 1.31 8.42
CA ASN A 60 14.37 1.35 7.14
C ASN A 60 13.97 0.20 6.21
N PRO A 61 12.74 0.17 5.71
CA PRO A 61 12.29 -0.89 4.82
C PRO A 61 13.11 -0.85 3.51
N ARG A 62 14.06 -1.80 3.37
CA ARG A 62 15.08 -1.78 2.30
C ARG A 62 14.47 -1.99 0.91
N ASP A 63 13.59 -2.99 0.80
CA ASP A 63 13.11 -3.47 -0.49
C ASP A 63 11.75 -2.87 -0.90
N PHE A 64 11.02 -2.31 0.07
CA PHE A 64 9.68 -1.80 -0.17
C PHE A 64 9.44 -0.52 0.63
N HIS A 65 9.94 0.58 0.10
CA HIS A 65 9.83 1.91 0.73
C HIS A 65 8.39 2.32 1.02
N ILE A 66 8.21 3.20 2.00
CA ILE A 66 6.92 3.85 2.24
C ILE A 66 6.65 4.79 1.07
N ARG A 67 5.53 4.56 0.39
CA ARG A 67 5.01 5.43 -0.66
C ARG A 67 3.53 5.65 -0.43
N VAL A 68 3.18 6.88 -0.08
CA VAL A 68 1.81 7.27 0.29
C VAL A 68 1.56 8.72 -0.09
N PRO A 69 0.61 9.02 -0.96
CA PRO A 69 0.30 10.41 -1.33
C PRO A 69 -0.47 11.13 -0.22
N ALA A 70 -0.26 12.44 -0.11
CA ALA A 70 -0.87 13.27 0.92
C ALA A 70 -2.39 13.13 1.05
N PRO A 71 -3.19 12.99 -0.03
CA PRO A 71 -4.63 12.77 0.10
C PRO A 71 -5.03 11.46 0.76
N PHE A 72 -4.15 10.44 0.73
CA PHE A 72 -4.39 9.21 1.47
C PHE A 72 -4.09 9.42 2.96
N ILE A 73 -2.96 10.06 3.28
CA ILE A 73 -2.56 10.37 4.67
C ILE A 73 -3.63 11.22 5.36
N ALA A 74 -4.22 12.18 4.64
CA ALA A 74 -5.27 13.06 5.17
C ALA A 74 -6.56 12.31 5.59
N ARG A 75 -6.74 11.05 5.20
CA ARG A 75 -7.87 10.20 5.58
C ARG A 75 -7.59 9.32 6.78
N ILE A 76 -6.34 9.21 7.19
CA ILE A 76 -5.93 8.46 8.37
C ILE A 76 -6.27 9.28 9.61
N GLN A 77 -6.85 8.66 10.61
CA GLN A 77 -7.15 9.31 11.87
C GLN A 77 -5.85 9.58 12.64
N LYS A 78 -5.57 10.85 12.87
CA LYS A 78 -4.38 11.27 13.64
C LYS A 78 -4.42 10.74 15.06
N GLY A 79 -3.27 10.33 15.59
CA GLY A 79 -3.14 9.77 16.92
C GLY A 79 -3.70 8.35 17.09
N ASP A 80 -4.29 7.74 16.05
CA ASP A 80 -4.83 6.39 16.13
C ASP A 80 -3.88 5.35 15.49
N ILE A 81 -3.16 4.60 16.32
CA ILE A 81 -2.27 3.51 15.87
C ILE A 81 -3.04 2.34 15.25
N ASN A 82 -4.34 2.24 15.49
CA ASN A 82 -5.19 1.15 14.99
C ASN A 82 -5.97 1.53 13.74
N ASP A 83 -5.79 2.75 13.22
CA ASP A 83 -6.46 3.18 11.99
C ASP A 83 -6.24 2.16 10.85
N PRO A 84 -7.31 1.68 10.21
CA PRO A 84 -7.22 0.63 9.19
C PRO A 84 -6.44 1.06 7.93
N LEU A 85 -6.39 2.35 7.60
CA LEU A 85 -5.61 2.85 6.48
C LEU A 85 -4.12 2.92 6.84
N LEU A 86 -3.79 3.33 8.07
CA LEU A 86 -2.43 3.31 8.58
C LEU A 86 -1.85 1.90 8.53
N ARG A 87 -2.59 0.91 9.00
CA ARG A 87 -2.16 -0.50 9.02
C ARG A 87 -1.87 -1.09 7.65
N GLN A 88 -2.42 -0.52 6.58
CA GLN A 88 -2.14 -0.97 5.20
C GLN A 88 -0.77 -0.54 4.69
N ILE A 89 -0.17 0.51 5.27
CA ILE A 89 1.05 1.14 4.78
C ILE A 89 2.21 1.13 5.77
N LEU A 90 1.96 0.76 7.01
CA LEU A 90 2.92 0.78 8.10
C LEU A 90 3.89 -0.41 7.99
N PRO A 91 5.21 -0.18 7.80
CA PRO A 91 6.17 -1.27 7.68
C PRO A 91 6.46 -1.91 9.03
N LEU A 92 6.49 -3.23 9.06
CA LEU A 92 6.81 -4.03 10.25
C LEU A 92 8.07 -4.85 10.04
N GLU A 93 8.91 -5.00 11.06
CA GLU A 93 10.09 -5.86 11.02
C GLU A 93 9.73 -7.32 10.69
N LYS A 94 8.58 -7.80 11.16
CA LYS A 94 8.06 -9.15 10.87
C LYS A 94 7.89 -9.45 9.37
N GLU A 95 7.82 -8.43 8.52
CA GLU A 95 7.72 -8.64 7.07
C GLU A 95 9.00 -9.23 6.46
N ASN A 96 10.11 -9.15 7.19
CA ASN A 96 11.41 -9.68 6.78
C ASN A 96 11.63 -11.14 7.24
N ASP A 97 10.70 -11.70 8.02
CA ASP A 97 10.81 -13.07 8.53
C ASP A 97 10.66 -14.09 7.39
N LEU A 98 11.62 -15.00 7.32
CA LEU A 98 11.57 -16.14 6.40
C LEU A 98 10.86 -17.31 7.08
N LEU A 99 9.63 -17.57 6.69
CA LEU A 99 8.84 -18.66 7.22
C LEU A 99 8.93 -19.90 6.31
N PRO A 100 9.19 -21.11 6.86
CA PRO A 100 9.16 -22.34 6.08
C PRO A 100 7.84 -22.55 5.36
N GLY A 101 7.88 -22.90 4.08
CA GLY A 101 6.69 -23.12 3.25
C GLY A 101 6.12 -21.87 2.60
N TYR A 102 6.68 -20.69 2.86
CA TYR A 102 6.32 -19.45 2.17
C TYR A 102 7.40 -19.03 1.16
N THR A 103 6.99 -18.33 0.10
CA THR A 103 7.89 -17.87 -0.96
C THR A 103 7.61 -16.40 -1.30
N ASN A 104 8.65 -15.71 -1.77
CA ASN A 104 8.54 -14.32 -2.26
C ASN A 104 7.85 -14.21 -3.63
N ASP A 105 7.64 -15.32 -4.33
CA ASP A 105 6.88 -15.39 -5.60
C ASP A 105 5.75 -16.41 -5.47
N PRO A 106 4.69 -16.11 -4.69
CA PRO A 106 3.61 -17.05 -4.39
C PRO A 106 2.78 -17.43 -5.61
N LEU A 107 2.85 -16.63 -6.66
CA LEU A 107 2.15 -16.89 -7.93
C LEU A 107 3.06 -17.44 -9.02
N GLU A 108 4.35 -17.60 -8.77
CA GLU A 108 5.37 -18.05 -9.74
C GLU A 108 5.35 -17.21 -11.04
N GLU A 109 5.07 -15.91 -10.93
CA GLU A 109 4.91 -15.03 -12.10
C GLU A 109 6.21 -14.86 -12.89
N LYS A 110 7.37 -15.04 -12.26
CA LYS A 110 8.67 -14.97 -12.92
C LYS A 110 8.80 -15.95 -14.08
N ASN A 111 8.19 -17.14 -13.95
CA ASN A 111 8.25 -18.19 -14.96
C ASN A 111 7.35 -17.94 -16.18
N TYR A 112 6.42 -16.98 -16.07
CA TYR A 112 5.42 -16.66 -17.10
C TYR A 112 5.63 -15.29 -17.73
N ASN A 113 6.78 -14.69 -17.51
CA ASN A 113 7.17 -13.41 -18.08
C ASN A 113 7.70 -13.62 -19.51
N VAL A 114 6.80 -13.54 -20.51
CA VAL A 114 7.11 -13.88 -21.92
C VAL A 114 7.82 -12.75 -22.65
N ALA A 115 7.66 -11.52 -22.17
CA ALA A 115 8.34 -10.31 -22.65
C ALA A 115 8.32 -9.25 -21.54
N PRO A 116 9.21 -8.24 -21.58
CA PRO A 116 9.19 -7.17 -20.59
C PRO A 116 7.81 -6.54 -20.43
N GLY A 117 7.27 -6.63 -19.20
CA GLY A 117 5.94 -6.11 -18.89
C GLY A 117 4.76 -6.98 -19.30
N LEU A 118 4.98 -8.20 -19.83
CA LEU A 118 3.92 -9.09 -20.27
C LEU A 118 3.99 -10.45 -19.55
N ILE A 119 3.07 -10.67 -18.62
CA ILE A 119 2.91 -11.95 -17.90
C ILE A 119 1.77 -12.75 -18.54
N HIS A 120 2.08 -13.94 -19.05
CA HIS A 120 1.12 -14.83 -19.72
C HIS A 120 1.08 -16.20 -19.07
N LYS A 121 0.41 -16.29 -17.92
CA LYS A 121 0.25 -17.52 -17.14
C LYS A 121 -0.93 -18.38 -17.60
N TYR A 122 -1.99 -17.76 -18.12
CA TYR A 122 -3.25 -18.43 -18.45
C TYR A 122 -3.52 -18.39 -19.95
N ARG A 123 -4.11 -19.46 -20.51
CA ARG A 123 -4.36 -19.59 -21.96
C ARG A 123 -5.23 -18.49 -22.55
N SER A 124 -6.18 -17.96 -21.77
CA SER A 124 -7.21 -17.03 -22.27
C SER A 124 -6.97 -15.57 -21.90
N ARG A 125 -5.90 -15.26 -21.13
CA ARG A 125 -5.64 -13.90 -20.65
C ARG A 125 -4.16 -13.69 -20.36
N ALA A 126 -3.70 -12.48 -20.59
CA ALA A 126 -2.38 -12.01 -20.18
C ALA A 126 -2.51 -10.74 -19.34
N LEU A 127 -1.51 -10.47 -18.52
CA LEU A 127 -1.39 -9.25 -17.75
C LEU A 127 -0.32 -8.38 -18.42
N LEU A 128 -0.74 -7.18 -18.85
CA LEU A 128 0.19 -6.17 -19.35
C LEU A 128 0.48 -5.15 -18.25
N ILE A 129 1.73 -5.01 -17.89
CA ILE A 129 2.22 -4.02 -16.92
C ILE A 129 2.55 -2.75 -17.70
N VAL A 130 1.60 -1.82 -17.77
CA VAL A 130 1.77 -0.55 -18.52
C VAL A 130 2.57 0.49 -17.76
N THR A 131 2.69 0.36 -16.44
CA THR A 131 3.49 1.22 -15.58
C THR A 131 3.94 0.46 -14.34
N GLN A 132 5.12 0.81 -13.86
CA GLN A 132 5.66 0.29 -12.59
C GLN A 132 5.33 1.20 -11.41
N ALA A 133 4.78 2.39 -11.70
CA ALA A 133 4.44 3.36 -10.67
C ALA A 133 3.17 2.96 -9.95
N CYS A 134 3.29 2.54 -8.70
CA CYS A 134 2.17 2.38 -7.80
C CYS A 134 2.05 3.65 -6.94
N ALA A 135 0.84 4.17 -6.78
CA ALA A 135 0.61 5.38 -5.99
C ALA A 135 0.82 5.14 -4.50
N ILE A 136 0.50 3.92 -4.02
CA ILE A 136 0.60 3.52 -2.62
C ILE A 136 1.29 2.16 -2.55
N HIS A 137 2.28 2.02 -1.66
CA HIS A 137 2.91 0.74 -1.37
C HIS A 137 2.18 0.06 -0.20
N CYS A 138 1.17 -0.74 -0.53
CA CYS A 138 0.43 -1.53 0.47
C CYS A 138 1.30 -2.66 1.00
N ARG A 139 1.41 -2.81 2.33
CA ARG A 139 2.30 -3.81 2.95
C ARG A 139 1.92 -5.26 2.63
N TYR A 140 0.66 -5.52 2.38
CA TYR A 140 0.15 -6.83 1.95
C TYR A 140 0.24 -7.08 0.44
N CYS A 141 0.98 -6.28 -0.31
CA CYS A 141 1.11 -6.42 -1.76
C CYS A 141 1.90 -7.69 -2.11
N PHE A 142 1.26 -8.66 -2.75
CA PHE A 142 1.90 -9.91 -3.18
C PHE A 142 2.97 -9.70 -4.27
N ARG A 143 2.94 -8.55 -4.94
CA ARG A 143 3.94 -8.16 -5.96
C ARG A 143 5.08 -7.31 -5.43
N ARG A 144 5.24 -7.18 -4.11
CA ARG A 144 6.35 -6.35 -3.56
C ARG A 144 7.74 -6.82 -4.01
N HIS A 145 7.88 -8.10 -4.30
CA HIS A 145 9.13 -8.73 -4.76
C HIS A 145 9.18 -8.97 -6.28
N PHE A 146 8.19 -8.48 -7.03
CA PHE A 146 8.19 -8.59 -8.48
C PHE A 146 9.25 -7.65 -9.06
N PRO A 147 10.12 -8.15 -9.98
CA PRO A 147 11.22 -7.36 -10.54
C PRO A 147 10.71 -6.36 -11.59
N TYR A 148 10.08 -5.30 -11.14
CA TYR A 148 9.50 -4.28 -12.03
C TYR A 148 10.54 -3.60 -12.90
N GLU A 149 11.77 -3.40 -12.41
CA GLU A 149 12.84 -2.73 -13.16
C GLU A 149 13.23 -3.49 -14.42
N ASP A 150 13.21 -4.83 -14.35
CA ASP A 150 13.51 -5.71 -15.49
C ASP A 150 12.36 -5.78 -16.50
N ASN A 151 11.19 -5.29 -16.12
CA ASN A 151 9.95 -5.41 -16.85
C ASN A 151 9.43 -4.06 -17.37
N ARG A 152 10.31 -3.09 -17.64
CA ARG A 152 9.91 -1.83 -18.26
C ARG A 152 9.51 -2.07 -19.70
N PRO A 153 8.27 -1.71 -20.09
CA PRO A 153 7.97 -1.61 -21.51
C PRO A 153 8.88 -0.56 -22.14
N ALA A 154 9.42 -0.87 -23.31
CA ALA A 154 10.31 -0.01 -24.07
C ALA A 154 9.62 1.29 -24.49
#